data_6119aca585a467f7a1328f65d1334f51
#
_entry.id   6119aca585a467f7a1328f65d1334f51
#
_cell.length_a   1.000
_cell.length_b   1.000
_cell.length_c   1.000
_cell.angle_alpha   90.00
_cell.angle_beta   90.00
_cell.angle_gamma   90.00
#
_symmetry.space_group_name_H-M   'P 1'
#
loop_
_entity.id
_entity.type
_entity.pdbx_description
1 polymer ?
#
loop_
_entity_poly.entity_id
_entity_poly.type
_entity_poly.pdbx_seq_one_letter_code
_entity_poly.pdbx_strand_id
1 'polypeptide(L)'
;MKLFVVISLLMSFCTLCCAQASSVEHNKGKDMRRYFDIKTFNEKQDRSGNYRYTNYDMSIRQYALNDSNGQLTDYVEDCKELHTPYSYYYRYDTKGRLRQMSVSFSRFFIGKAYSYDSLGRITETIDYSAPYKFKLSDLIEKMKKEYGCDILDKERTRRVSRSDGKEDLKRPWYSVYYLDANDPMCGDEYLIDGTTGETLYVLKNKPIYEWWDQETYWNAKLKGLPMSIVAKYLHDLKKKKEEQDKKGTKKKSKSFWRKLFD
;
A
#
# COMPACT_ATOMS: atom_id res chain seq x y z
N MET A 1 0.81 -42.16 -36.21
CA MET A 1 1.96 -41.73 -35.40
C MET A 1 2.30 -40.27 -35.60
N LYS A 2 1.33 -39.36 -35.84
CA LYS A 2 1.53 -37.90 -35.99
C LYS A 2 0.64 -37.04 -35.06
N LEU A 3 -0.18 -37.64 -34.20
CA LEU A 3 -1.11 -36.92 -33.33
C LEU A 3 -0.56 -36.69 -31.88
N PHE A 4 0.47 -37.48 -31.49
CA PHE A 4 1.05 -37.36 -30.14
C PHE A 4 2.11 -36.25 -29.96
N VAL A 5 2.64 -35.71 -31.07
CA VAL A 5 3.69 -34.67 -31.01
C VAL A 5 3.10 -33.27 -30.81
N VAL A 6 1.84 -33.03 -31.21
CA VAL A 6 1.21 -31.71 -31.12
C VAL A 6 0.71 -31.40 -29.69
N ILE A 7 0.34 -32.42 -28.92
CA ILE A 7 -0.15 -32.27 -27.55
C ILE A 7 1.00 -31.97 -26.57
N SER A 8 2.22 -32.44 -26.87
CA SER A 8 3.40 -32.15 -26.02
C SER A 8 3.94 -30.73 -26.17
N LEU A 9 3.67 -30.01 -27.27
CA LEU A 9 4.10 -28.65 -27.48
C LEU A 9 3.13 -27.61 -26.84
N LEU A 10 1.87 -27.95 -26.61
CA LEU A 10 0.87 -27.06 -25.99
C LEU A 10 0.94 -27.08 -24.47
N MET A 11 1.52 -28.11 -23.85
CA MET A 11 1.72 -28.16 -22.39
C MET A 11 2.98 -27.40 -21.93
N SER A 12 3.91 -27.08 -22.84
CA SER A 12 5.16 -26.37 -22.52
C SER A 12 4.99 -24.84 -22.45
N PHE A 13 3.88 -24.26 -22.95
CA PHE A 13 3.62 -22.82 -22.91
C PHE A 13 2.88 -22.38 -21.67
N CYS A 14 2.27 -23.26 -20.88
CA CYS A 14 1.51 -22.91 -19.68
C CYS A 14 2.38 -22.79 -18.42
N THR A 15 3.64 -23.28 -18.45
CA THR A 15 4.56 -23.20 -17.30
C THR A 15 5.43 -21.94 -17.27
N LEU A 16 5.43 -21.13 -18.34
CA LEU A 16 6.20 -19.86 -18.37
C LEU A 16 5.45 -18.65 -17.80
N CYS A 17 4.12 -18.69 -17.66
CA CYS A 17 3.36 -17.58 -17.11
C CYS A 17 3.34 -17.51 -15.56
N CYS A 18 3.70 -18.60 -14.85
CA CYS A 18 3.76 -18.58 -13.38
C CYS A 18 5.12 -18.16 -12.80
N ALA A 19 6.14 -17.97 -13.66
CA ALA A 19 7.50 -17.66 -13.19
C ALA A 19 7.80 -16.18 -13.00
N GLN A 20 6.88 -15.27 -13.36
CA GLN A 20 7.13 -13.82 -13.24
C GLN A 20 6.70 -13.19 -11.91
N ALA A 21 5.91 -13.88 -11.07
CA ALA A 21 5.56 -13.38 -9.74
C ALA A 21 6.63 -13.66 -8.66
N SER A 22 7.66 -14.44 -8.96
CA SER A 22 8.72 -14.81 -8.01
C SER A 22 10.04 -14.04 -8.16
N SER A 23 10.12 -13.08 -9.08
CA SER A 23 11.39 -12.37 -9.36
C SER A 23 11.79 -11.30 -8.34
N VAL A 24 10.96 -10.99 -7.35
CA VAL A 24 11.32 -10.03 -6.28
C VAL A 24 12.22 -10.66 -5.20
N GLU A 25 12.28 -11.99 -5.09
CA GLU A 25 13.16 -12.68 -4.12
C GLU A 25 14.56 -13.03 -4.65
N HIS A 26 14.90 -12.81 -5.91
CA HIS A 26 16.10 -13.40 -6.55
C HIS A 26 17.28 -12.47 -6.77
N ASN A 27 17.40 -11.34 -6.04
CA ASN A 27 18.65 -10.56 -6.03
C ASN A 27 19.47 -10.72 -4.74
N LYS A 28 19.66 -11.97 -4.32
CA LYS A 28 20.72 -12.30 -3.34
C LYS A 28 22.07 -12.22 -4.05
N GLY A 29 22.83 -11.11 -3.83
CA GLY A 29 24.26 -11.11 -4.02
C GLY A 29 24.85 -10.32 -5.17
N LYS A 30 24.12 -9.50 -5.93
CA LYS A 30 24.75 -8.51 -6.79
C LYS A 30 25.02 -7.23 -6.00
N ASP A 31 26.24 -6.73 -6.07
CA ASP A 31 26.68 -5.44 -5.53
C ASP A 31 25.73 -4.33 -6.01
N MET A 32 24.71 -4.03 -5.21
CA MET A 32 23.67 -3.06 -5.54
C MET A 32 24.15 -1.66 -5.22
N ARG A 33 25.32 -1.27 -5.72
CA ARG A 33 25.75 0.13 -5.73
C ARG A 33 24.93 0.90 -6.75
N ARG A 34 23.67 1.17 -6.42
CA ARG A 34 22.85 2.09 -7.18
C ARG A 34 23.27 3.51 -6.84
N TYR A 35 23.60 4.30 -7.85
CA TYR A 35 23.96 5.70 -7.71
C TYR A 35 22.90 6.57 -8.37
N PHE A 36 22.63 7.71 -7.74
CA PHE A 36 21.78 8.76 -8.32
C PHE A 36 22.57 9.58 -9.34
N ASP A 37 22.04 9.79 -10.53
CA ASP A 37 22.66 10.61 -11.55
C ASP A 37 22.35 12.09 -11.29
N ILE A 38 23.17 12.71 -10.43
CA ILE A 38 23.05 14.11 -10.04
C ILE A 38 23.15 15.03 -11.25
N LYS A 39 24.03 14.71 -12.21
CA LYS A 39 24.24 15.56 -13.40
C LYS A 39 22.97 15.61 -14.24
N THR A 40 22.44 14.47 -14.64
CA THR A 40 21.22 14.38 -15.43
C THR A 40 20.03 15.00 -14.70
N PHE A 41 19.91 14.79 -13.39
CA PHE A 41 18.86 15.41 -12.57
C PHE A 41 18.93 16.94 -12.64
N ASN A 42 20.11 17.53 -12.39
CA ASN A 42 20.32 18.98 -12.40
C ASN A 42 20.02 19.62 -13.77
N GLU A 43 20.33 18.90 -14.85
CA GLU A 43 20.07 19.36 -16.22
C GLU A 43 18.59 19.30 -16.62
N LYS A 44 17.83 18.35 -16.03
CA LYS A 44 16.46 18.02 -16.50
C LYS A 44 15.35 18.34 -15.50
N GLN A 45 15.67 18.77 -14.27
CA GLN A 45 14.65 19.14 -13.32
C GLN A 45 13.80 20.33 -13.79
N ASP A 46 12.51 20.29 -13.49
CA ASP A 46 11.58 21.36 -13.77
C ASP A 46 11.73 22.53 -12.76
N ARG A 47 10.96 23.60 -12.97
CA ARG A 47 10.96 24.77 -12.06
C ARG A 47 10.55 24.46 -10.62
N SER A 48 9.90 23.34 -10.39
CA SER A 48 9.50 22.85 -9.06
C SER A 48 10.55 21.92 -8.43
N GLY A 49 11.73 21.77 -9.05
CA GLY A 49 12.81 20.91 -8.57
C GLY A 49 12.53 19.41 -8.75
N ASN A 50 11.70 19.03 -9.73
CA ASN A 50 11.41 17.62 -10.02
C ASN A 50 11.86 17.25 -11.41
N TYR A 51 12.41 16.05 -11.56
CA TYR A 51 12.60 15.42 -12.87
C TYR A 51 11.68 14.21 -12.98
N ARG A 52 10.77 14.20 -13.97
CA ARG A 52 9.81 13.12 -14.21
C ARG A 52 10.01 12.53 -15.58
N TYR A 53 10.04 11.21 -15.65
CA TYR A 53 10.15 10.47 -16.91
C TYR A 53 9.56 9.08 -16.80
N THR A 54 9.30 8.45 -17.94
CA THR A 54 8.88 7.06 -18.02
C THR A 54 9.99 6.22 -18.60
N ASN A 55 10.27 5.08 -18.02
CA ASN A 55 11.25 4.12 -18.49
C ASN A 55 10.65 2.72 -18.44
N TYR A 56 10.49 2.06 -19.59
CA TYR A 56 9.74 0.79 -19.73
C TYR A 56 8.35 0.92 -19.06
N ASP A 57 8.07 0.06 -18.08
CA ASP A 57 6.79 0.00 -17.36
C ASP A 57 6.80 0.83 -16.06
N MET A 58 7.77 1.75 -15.91
CA MET A 58 7.95 2.54 -14.69
C MET A 58 7.73 4.03 -14.96
N SER A 59 6.94 4.69 -14.12
CA SER A 59 6.92 6.14 -13.98
C SER A 59 7.89 6.54 -12.87
N ILE A 60 8.88 7.36 -13.18
CA ILE A 60 9.95 7.74 -12.26
C ILE A 60 9.86 9.24 -11.97
N ARG A 61 9.93 9.58 -10.70
CA ARG A 61 10.04 10.95 -10.20
C ARG A 61 11.29 11.08 -9.33
N GLN A 62 12.16 12.01 -9.70
CA GLN A 62 13.34 12.37 -8.91
C GLN A 62 13.17 13.78 -8.34
N TYR A 63 13.66 14.00 -7.12
CA TYR A 63 13.64 15.30 -6.45
C TYR A 63 14.71 15.37 -5.34
N ALA A 64 15.07 16.61 -4.96
CA ALA A 64 15.98 16.89 -3.85
C ALA A 64 15.20 17.14 -2.55
N LEU A 65 15.77 16.72 -1.41
CA LEU A 65 15.32 17.05 -0.08
C LEU A 65 16.28 18.06 0.55
N ASN A 66 15.70 19.10 1.15
CA ASN A 66 16.44 20.10 1.89
C ASN A 66 16.04 20.07 3.36
N ASP A 67 16.94 20.49 4.24
CA ASP A 67 16.63 20.74 5.66
C ASP A 67 15.82 22.02 5.84
N SER A 68 15.52 22.38 7.11
CA SER A 68 14.79 23.59 7.47
C SER A 68 15.51 24.89 7.08
N ASN A 69 16.81 24.85 6.80
CA ASN A 69 17.64 25.97 6.39
C ASN A 69 17.79 26.06 4.87
N GLY A 70 17.13 25.16 4.12
CA GLY A 70 17.24 25.07 2.65
C GLY A 70 18.51 24.36 2.17
N GLN A 71 19.29 23.76 3.05
CA GLN A 71 20.50 23.03 2.66
C GLN A 71 20.12 21.61 2.15
N LEU A 72 20.67 21.23 0.99
CA LEU A 72 20.48 19.91 0.42
C LEU A 72 20.95 18.81 1.38
N THR A 73 20.06 17.86 1.66
CA THR A 73 20.36 16.68 2.50
C THR A 73 20.41 15.39 1.71
N ASP A 74 19.50 15.20 0.79
CA ASP A 74 19.36 13.95 0.05
C ASP A 74 18.76 14.17 -1.34
N TYR A 75 18.92 13.15 -2.19
CA TYR A 75 18.13 12.97 -3.40
C TYR A 75 17.19 11.79 -3.23
N VAL A 76 16.04 11.85 -3.87
CA VAL A 76 15.01 10.81 -3.82
C VAL A 76 14.61 10.40 -5.23
N GLU A 77 14.35 9.11 -5.40
CA GLU A 77 13.77 8.54 -6.60
C GLU A 77 12.58 7.67 -6.23
N ASP A 78 11.38 8.09 -6.66
CA ASP A 78 10.13 7.35 -6.57
C ASP A 78 9.85 6.68 -7.91
N CYS A 79 9.86 5.35 -7.95
CA CYS A 79 9.55 4.55 -9.14
C CYS A 79 8.21 3.85 -8.93
N LYS A 80 7.23 4.08 -9.82
CA LYS A 80 5.91 3.46 -9.75
C LYS A 80 5.69 2.61 -10.99
N GLU A 81 5.31 1.36 -10.81
CA GLU A 81 4.88 0.54 -11.93
C GLU A 81 3.62 1.14 -12.58
N LEU A 82 3.56 1.15 -13.90
CA LEU A 82 2.44 1.74 -14.63
C LEU A 82 1.17 0.90 -14.50
N HIS A 83 1.30 -0.42 -14.50
CA HIS A 83 0.19 -1.36 -14.61
C HIS A 83 -0.17 -2.07 -13.29
N THR A 84 0.70 -2.01 -12.29
CA THR A 84 0.45 -2.63 -10.98
C THR A 84 0.58 -1.63 -9.84
N PRO A 85 0.06 -1.93 -8.64
CA PRO A 85 0.17 -1.05 -7.47
C PRO A 85 1.56 -1.02 -6.81
N TYR A 86 2.58 -1.67 -7.38
CA TYR A 86 3.92 -1.65 -6.81
C TYR A 86 4.62 -0.32 -7.04
N SER A 87 5.40 0.10 -6.02
CA SER A 87 6.30 1.24 -6.13
C SER A 87 7.55 1.02 -5.29
N TYR A 88 8.65 1.66 -5.73
CA TYR A 88 9.97 1.52 -5.16
C TYR A 88 10.47 2.90 -4.77
N TYR A 89 10.98 3.03 -3.57
CA TYR A 89 11.52 4.26 -3.03
C TYR A 89 13.02 4.09 -2.79
N TYR A 90 13.80 5.04 -3.30
CA TYR A 90 15.23 5.10 -3.10
C TYR A 90 15.62 6.49 -2.61
N ARG A 91 16.45 6.54 -1.57
CA ARG A 91 17.01 7.78 -1.02
C ARG A 91 18.52 7.70 -1.10
N TYR A 92 19.16 8.79 -1.55
CA TYR A 92 20.57 8.89 -1.79
C TYR A 92 21.16 10.07 -1.03
N ASP A 93 22.40 10.00 -0.59
CA ASP A 93 23.09 11.13 0.00
C ASP A 93 23.46 12.21 -1.06
N THR A 94 24.04 13.32 -0.61
CA THR A 94 24.44 14.44 -1.46
C THR A 94 25.53 14.09 -2.48
N LYS A 95 26.15 12.91 -2.37
CA LYS A 95 27.13 12.37 -3.34
C LYS A 95 26.49 11.33 -4.27
N GLY A 96 25.17 11.15 -4.19
CA GLY A 96 24.43 10.21 -5.01
C GLY A 96 24.54 8.74 -4.56
N ARG A 97 25.07 8.44 -3.37
CA ARG A 97 25.20 7.07 -2.87
C ARG A 97 23.91 6.64 -2.19
N LEU A 98 23.46 5.41 -2.46
CA LEU A 98 22.23 4.86 -1.86
C LEU A 98 22.32 4.84 -0.32
N ARG A 99 21.29 5.40 0.33
CA ARG A 99 21.14 5.46 1.80
C ARG A 99 19.98 4.64 2.29
N GLN A 100 18.90 4.53 1.49
CA GLN A 100 17.72 3.79 1.88
C GLN A 100 17.00 3.24 0.66
N MET A 101 16.42 2.04 0.80
CA MET A 101 15.47 1.50 -0.18
C MET A 101 14.30 0.82 0.51
N SER A 102 13.13 0.94 -0.09
CA SER A 102 11.91 0.25 0.33
C SER A 102 11.00 -0.02 -0.84
N VAL A 103 10.10 -0.99 -0.67
CA VAL A 103 9.07 -1.36 -1.64
C VAL A 103 7.72 -1.14 -0.99
N SER A 104 6.76 -0.63 -1.76
CA SER A 104 5.38 -0.51 -1.32
C SER A 104 4.42 -1.13 -2.33
N PHE A 105 3.27 -1.52 -1.83
CA PHE A 105 2.12 -1.96 -2.61
C PHE A 105 0.95 -1.05 -2.26
N SER A 106 0.34 -0.39 -3.25
CA SER A 106 -0.68 0.63 -3.04
C SER A 106 -0.17 1.75 -2.10
N ARG A 107 -0.52 1.73 -0.82
CA ARG A 107 -0.18 2.78 0.15
C ARG A 107 0.60 2.28 1.38
N PHE A 108 1.13 1.05 1.35
CA PHE A 108 1.86 0.50 2.48
C PHE A 108 3.16 -0.18 2.05
N PHE A 109 4.16 -0.12 2.90
CA PHE A 109 5.43 -0.80 2.67
C PHE A 109 5.27 -2.30 2.78
N ILE A 110 6.04 -3.07 1.99
CA ILE A 110 6.07 -4.52 1.96
C ILE A 110 7.50 -5.05 2.01
N GLY A 111 7.66 -6.31 2.43
CA GLY A 111 8.98 -6.94 2.50
C GLY A 111 9.93 -6.18 3.41
N LYS A 112 11.21 -6.21 3.06
CA LYS A 112 12.29 -5.59 3.83
C LYS A 112 12.67 -4.23 3.25
N ALA A 113 12.74 -3.22 4.12
CA ALA A 113 13.41 -1.95 3.83
C ALA A 113 14.84 -2.00 4.42
N TYR A 114 15.77 -1.33 3.75
CA TYR A 114 17.18 -1.33 4.10
C TYR A 114 17.69 0.09 4.21
N SER A 115 18.52 0.34 5.24
CA SER A 115 19.35 1.54 5.35
C SER A 115 20.81 1.16 5.16
N TYR A 116 21.60 2.07 4.57
CA TYR A 116 22.99 1.82 4.20
C TYR A 116 23.93 2.90 4.75
N ASP A 117 25.14 2.52 5.11
CA ASP A 117 26.24 3.47 5.40
C ASP A 117 26.87 4.02 4.11
N SER A 118 27.86 4.90 4.29
CA SER A 118 28.59 5.50 3.17
C SER A 118 29.43 4.53 2.35
N LEU A 119 29.66 3.32 2.86
CA LEU A 119 30.38 2.23 2.19
C LEU A 119 29.43 1.23 1.51
N GLY A 120 28.10 1.46 1.58
CA GLY A 120 27.08 0.59 1.02
C GLY A 120 26.78 -0.65 1.87
N ARG A 121 27.19 -0.70 3.13
CA ARG A 121 26.89 -1.80 4.05
C ARG A 121 25.54 -1.53 4.71
N ILE A 122 24.73 -2.60 4.86
CA ILE A 122 23.44 -2.51 5.54
C ILE A 122 23.67 -2.17 7.02
N THR A 123 23.06 -1.09 7.48
CA THR A 123 23.06 -0.64 8.89
C THR A 123 21.78 -0.97 9.61
N GLU A 124 20.66 -1.05 8.86
CA GLU A 124 19.35 -1.35 9.41
C GLU A 124 18.51 -2.14 8.43
N THR A 125 17.67 -3.04 8.95
CA THR A 125 16.67 -3.77 8.18
C THR A 125 15.35 -3.76 8.93
N ILE A 126 14.28 -3.27 8.29
CA ILE A 126 12.92 -3.29 8.81
C ILE A 126 12.10 -4.25 7.96
N ASP A 127 11.54 -5.30 8.54
CA ASP A 127 10.65 -6.22 7.84
C ASP A 127 9.19 -5.83 8.07
N TYR A 128 8.62 -5.10 7.11
CA TYR A 128 7.23 -4.68 7.14
C TYR A 128 6.22 -5.82 6.93
N SER A 129 6.68 -6.98 6.48
CA SER A 129 5.81 -8.16 6.28
C SER A 129 5.82 -9.11 7.45
N ALA A 130 6.72 -8.95 8.42
CA ALA A 130 6.84 -9.84 9.58
C ALA A 130 5.54 -10.04 10.39
N PRO A 131 4.66 -9.02 10.59
CA PRO A 131 3.41 -9.22 11.32
C PRO A 131 2.39 -10.11 10.61
N TYR A 132 2.52 -10.30 9.28
CA TYR A 132 1.50 -10.94 8.44
C TYR A 132 1.90 -12.38 8.13
N LYS A 133 1.18 -13.36 8.72
CA LYS A 133 1.32 -14.77 8.36
C LYS A 133 0.66 -15.07 7.00
N PHE A 134 -0.51 -14.47 6.76
CA PHE A 134 -1.16 -14.43 5.46
C PHE A 134 -0.49 -13.34 4.62
N LYS A 135 0.31 -13.74 3.65
CA LYS A 135 1.18 -12.85 2.87
C LYS A 135 0.39 -12.05 1.82
N LEU A 136 0.99 -10.99 1.29
CA LEU A 136 0.39 -10.24 0.18
C LEU A 136 0.18 -11.10 -1.07
N SER A 137 1.08 -12.04 -1.38
CA SER A 137 0.91 -13.03 -2.46
C SER A 137 -0.36 -13.83 -2.30
N ASP A 138 -0.63 -14.30 -1.07
CA ASP A 138 -1.79 -15.11 -0.76
C ASP A 138 -3.09 -14.27 -0.84
N LEU A 139 -3.01 -12.98 -0.45
CA LEU A 139 -4.10 -12.03 -0.63
C LEU A 139 -4.43 -11.82 -2.13
N ILE A 140 -3.41 -11.61 -2.98
CA ILE A 140 -3.60 -11.45 -4.43
C ILE A 140 -4.29 -12.67 -5.02
N GLU A 141 -3.81 -13.87 -4.68
CA GLU A 141 -4.39 -15.13 -5.15
C GLU A 141 -5.83 -15.31 -4.64
N LYS A 142 -6.07 -15.10 -3.35
CA LYS A 142 -7.40 -15.17 -2.73
C LYS A 142 -8.39 -14.25 -3.42
N MET A 143 -8.05 -12.98 -3.56
CA MET A 143 -8.93 -11.98 -4.16
C MET A 143 -9.30 -12.36 -5.60
N LYS A 144 -8.34 -12.84 -6.37
CA LYS A 144 -8.57 -13.29 -7.75
C LYS A 144 -9.42 -14.55 -7.81
N LYS A 145 -9.12 -15.57 -6.99
CA LYS A 145 -9.76 -16.88 -7.03
C LYS A 145 -11.16 -16.88 -6.43
N GLU A 146 -11.34 -16.25 -5.26
CA GLU A 146 -12.61 -16.31 -4.53
C GLU A 146 -13.59 -15.20 -4.95
N TYR A 147 -13.08 -14.03 -5.36
CA TYR A 147 -13.91 -12.84 -5.63
C TYR A 147 -13.82 -12.34 -7.07
N GLY A 148 -12.96 -12.93 -7.91
CA GLY A 148 -12.74 -12.45 -9.27
C GLY A 148 -12.06 -11.07 -9.32
N CYS A 149 -11.47 -10.62 -8.22
CA CYS A 149 -10.85 -9.31 -8.09
C CYS A 149 -9.35 -9.41 -8.32
N ASP A 150 -8.86 -8.97 -9.48
CA ASP A 150 -7.42 -8.87 -9.74
C ASP A 150 -6.87 -7.57 -9.12
N ILE A 151 -6.37 -7.65 -7.88
CA ILE A 151 -5.87 -6.47 -7.17
C ILE A 151 -4.53 -5.95 -7.70
N LEU A 152 -3.95 -6.60 -8.70
CA LEU A 152 -2.84 -6.04 -9.49
C LEU A 152 -3.35 -5.06 -10.55
N ASP A 153 -4.60 -5.17 -10.98
CA ASP A 153 -5.24 -4.21 -11.87
C ASP A 153 -5.43 -2.87 -11.14
N LYS A 154 -4.57 -1.91 -11.46
CA LYS A 154 -4.50 -0.59 -10.84
C LYS A 154 -5.71 0.29 -11.16
N GLU A 155 -6.38 0.08 -12.28
CA GLU A 155 -7.54 0.86 -12.69
C GLU A 155 -8.76 0.49 -11.84
N ARG A 156 -8.92 -0.80 -11.53
CA ARG A 156 -10.02 -1.30 -10.72
C ARG A 156 -9.71 -1.37 -9.23
N THR A 157 -8.45 -1.41 -8.85
CA THR A 157 -8.03 -1.47 -7.45
C THR A 157 -7.96 -0.07 -6.85
N ARG A 158 -9.07 0.40 -6.30
CA ARG A 158 -9.15 1.74 -5.71
C ARG A 158 -8.25 1.90 -4.49
N ARG A 159 -8.20 0.88 -3.64
CA ARG A 159 -7.40 0.89 -2.42
C ARG A 159 -7.08 -0.52 -1.94
N VAL A 160 -5.84 -0.75 -1.59
CA VAL A 160 -5.45 -1.81 -0.67
C VAL A 160 -4.72 -1.16 0.49
N SER A 161 -5.10 -1.53 1.70
CA SER A 161 -4.46 -1.07 2.93
C SER A 161 -4.28 -2.22 3.91
N ARG A 162 -3.40 -2.05 4.89
CA ARG A 162 -3.19 -3.03 5.95
C ARG A 162 -2.81 -2.35 7.26
N SER A 163 -3.03 -3.05 8.37
CA SER A 163 -2.58 -2.67 9.70
C SER A 163 -1.99 -3.89 10.40
N ASP A 164 -0.93 -3.73 11.19
CA ASP A 164 -0.38 -4.79 12.02
C ASP A 164 -1.23 -5.04 13.29
N GLY A 165 -2.24 -4.23 13.50
CA GLY A 165 -3.22 -4.35 14.58
C GLY A 165 -2.71 -4.00 15.96
N LYS A 166 -1.47 -3.51 16.13
CA LYS A 166 -0.91 -3.20 17.46
C LYS A 166 -1.71 -2.14 18.20
N GLU A 167 -2.17 -1.13 17.47
CA GLU A 167 -2.89 0.01 18.04
C GLU A 167 -4.39 -0.24 18.14
N ASP A 168 -4.94 -1.19 17.35
CA ASP A 168 -6.37 -1.44 17.29
C ASP A 168 -6.77 -2.86 17.74
N LEU A 169 -6.71 -3.86 16.86
CA LEU A 169 -7.39 -5.15 17.08
C LEU A 169 -6.51 -6.24 17.66
N LYS A 170 -5.23 -5.97 17.93
CA LYS A 170 -4.25 -6.97 18.38
C LYS A 170 -4.05 -8.12 17.38
N ARG A 171 -4.44 -7.91 16.12
CA ARG A 171 -4.18 -8.81 14.99
C ARG A 171 -4.01 -8.04 13.70
N PRO A 172 -3.14 -8.51 12.78
CA PRO A 172 -2.98 -7.88 11.47
C PRO A 172 -4.22 -8.09 10.58
N TRP A 173 -4.45 -7.17 9.65
CA TRP A 173 -5.54 -7.25 8.69
C TRP A 173 -5.22 -6.52 7.38
N TYR A 174 -5.96 -6.90 6.32
CA TYR A 174 -5.99 -6.20 5.03
C TYR A 174 -7.40 -5.67 4.76
N SER A 175 -7.47 -4.50 4.12
CA SER A 175 -8.70 -3.99 3.50
C SER A 175 -8.47 -3.76 2.03
N VAL A 176 -9.36 -4.30 1.19
CA VAL A 176 -9.33 -4.18 -0.27
C VAL A 176 -10.61 -3.51 -0.73
N TYR A 177 -10.51 -2.40 -1.47
CA TYR A 177 -11.64 -1.78 -2.14
C TYR A 177 -11.44 -1.89 -3.64
N TYR A 178 -12.32 -2.65 -4.30
CA TYR A 178 -12.26 -3.01 -5.70
C TYR A 178 -13.49 -2.48 -6.44
N LEU A 179 -13.27 -1.68 -7.50
CA LEU A 179 -14.33 -1.01 -8.23
C LEU A 179 -15.16 -1.98 -9.07
N ASP A 180 -16.45 -1.72 -9.19
CA ASP A 180 -17.32 -2.43 -10.13
C ASP A 180 -16.92 -2.10 -11.58
N ALA A 181 -17.05 -3.09 -12.47
CA ALA A 181 -16.69 -2.90 -13.88
C ALA A 181 -17.68 -1.99 -14.62
N ASN A 182 -18.94 -1.98 -14.18
CA ASN A 182 -20.03 -1.26 -14.84
C ASN A 182 -20.34 0.09 -14.15
N ASP A 183 -19.88 0.27 -12.89
CA ASP A 183 -20.08 1.51 -12.14
C ASP A 183 -18.79 1.91 -11.38
N PRO A 184 -17.95 2.78 -11.96
CA PRO A 184 -16.71 3.23 -11.34
C PRO A 184 -16.92 4.09 -10.07
N MET A 185 -18.19 4.47 -9.77
CA MET A 185 -18.53 5.19 -8.53
C MET A 185 -18.87 4.25 -7.38
N CYS A 186 -18.93 2.95 -7.64
CA CYS A 186 -19.21 1.91 -6.65
C CYS A 186 -18.16 0.81 -6.70
N GLY A 187 -18.09 0.02 -5.64
CA GLY A 187 -17.22 -1.14 -5.56
C GLY A 187 -17.47 -1.98 -4.33
N ASP A 188 -16.78 -3.08 -4.25
CA ASP A 188 -16.84 -3.97 -3.10
C ASP A 188 -15.67 -3.72 -2.17
N GLU A 189 -15.91 -3.72 -0.88
CA GLU A 189 -14.86 -3.61 0.12
C GLU A 189 -14.79 -4.90 0.94
N TYR A 190 -13.58 -5.46 1.02
CA TYR A 190 -13.26 -6.72 1.69
C TYR A 190 -12.35 -6.45 2.87
N LEU A 191 -12.63 -7.07 4.02
CA LEU A 191 -11.76 -7.08 5.18
C LEU A 191 -11.26 -8.50 5.41
N ILE A 192 -9.95 -8.70 5.37
CA ILE A 192 -9.29 -10.00 5.44
C ILE A 192 -8.37 -10.05 6.66
N ASP A 193 -8.43 -11.14 7.43
CA ASP A 193 -7.50 -11.39 8.54
C ASP A 193 -6.08 -11.61 8.01
N GLY A 194 -5.12 -10.82 8.48
CA GLY A 194 -3.73 -10.86 8.03
C GLY A 194 -2.92 -12.04 8.62
N THR A 195 -3.53 -12.87 9.45
CA THR A 195 -2.91 -14.08 10.02
C THR A 195 -3.43 -15.34 9.34
N THR A 196 -4.76 -15.45 9.22
CA THR A 196 -5.44 -16.65 8.74
C THR A 196 -5.87 -16.58 7.29
N GLY A 197 -6.00 -15.36 6.73
CA GLY A 197 -6.63 -15.14 5.44
C GLY A 197 -8.16 -15.22 5.47
N GLU A 198 -8.78 -15.39 6.66
CA GLU A 198 -10.24 -15.40 6.76
C GLU A 198 -10.84 -14.08 6.30
N THR A 199 -11.91 -14.15 5.50
CA THR A 199 -12.69 -12.97 5.17
C THR A 199 -13.59 -12.61 6.35
N LEU A 200 -13.26 -11.51 7.00
CA LEU A 200 -13.98 -11.03 8.19
C LEU A 200 -15.27 -10.32 7.80
N TYR A 201 -15.24 -9.59 6.68
CA TYR A 201 -16.36 -8.79 6.23
C TYR A 201 -16.29 -8.50 4.73
N VAL A 202 -17.46 -8.41 4.09
CA VAL A 202 -17.62 -7.93 2.71
C VAL A 202 -18.75 -6.92 2.67
N LEU A 203 -18.46 -5.71 2.18
CA LEU A 203 -19.45 -4.70 1.88
C LEU A 203 -19.60 -4.59 0.37
N LYS A 204 -20.76 -4.99 -0.13
CA LYS A 204 -21.07 -5.00 -1.55
C LYS A 204 -21.60 -3.64 -2.02
N ASN A 205 -21.27 -3.29 -3.26
CA ASN A 205 -21.80 -2.11 -3.97
C ASN A 205 -21.68 -0.80 -3.16
N LYS A 206 -20.54 -0.62 -2.48
CA LYS A 206 -20.28 0.56 -1.67
C LYS A 206 -19.94 1.75 -2.57
N PRO A 207 -20.63 2.91 -2.45
CA PRO A 207 -20.22 4.14 -3.12
C PRO A 207 -18.84 4.62 -2.68
N ILE A 208 -18.04 5.17 -3.59
CA ILE A 208 -16.67 5.59 -3.30
C ILE A 208 -16.56 6.75 -2.31
N TYR A 209 -17.61 7.53 -2.13
CA TYR A 209 -17.72 8.67 -1.23
C TYR A 209 -18.37 8.34 0.11
N GLU A 210 -18.96 7.16 0.27
CA GLU A 210 -19.56 6.76 1.53
C GLU A 210 -18.49 6.24 2.51
N TRP A 211 -18.55 6.78 3.71
CA TRP A 211 -17.83 6.26 4.84
C TRP A 211 -18.57 5.04 5.37
N TRP A 212 -17.84 4.11 5.91
CA TRP A 212 -18.37 2.91 6.55
C TRP A 212 -19.47 3.23 7.55
N ASP A 213 -20.47 2.38 7.64
CA ASP A 213 -21.17 2.18 8.89
C ASP A 213 -20.16 1.67 9.91
N GLN A 214 -19.78 2.57 10.83
CA GLN A 214 -18.68 2.32 11.77
C GLN A 214 -18.95 1.08 12.64
N GLU A 215 -20.19 0.86 13.03
CA GLU A 215 -20.58 -0.26 13.89
C GLU A 215 -20.38 -1.61 13.16
N THR A 216 -20.90 -1.74 11.95
CA THR A 216 -20.75 -2.96 11.14
C THR A 216 -19.28 -3.24 10.81
N TYR A 217 -18.51 -2.23 10.50
CA TYR A 217 -17.08 -2.35 10.26
C TYR A 217 -16.32 -2.85 11.48
N TRP A 218 -16.58 -2.26 12.65
CA TRP A 218 -15.91 -2.66 13.87
C TRP A 218 -16.34 -4.05 14.34
N ASN A 219 -17.61 -4.42 14.18
CA ASN A 219 -18.09 -5.77 14.47
C ASN A 219 -17.37 -6.82 13.63
N ALA A 220 -17.15 -6.55 12.34
CA ALA A 220 -16.38 -7.43 11.47
C ALA A 220 -14.91 -7.54 11.90
N LYS A 221 -14.26 -6.40 12.20
CA LYS A 221 -12.89 -6.38 12.71
C LYS A 221 -12.73 -7.13 14.04
N LEU A 222 -13.73 -7.07 14.90
CA LEU A 222 -13.73 -7.69 16.22
C LEU A 222 -14.09 -9.19 16.19
N LYS A 223 -14.52 -9.70 15.03
CA LYS A 223 -14.85 -11.12 14.85
C LYS A 223 -13.72 -12.03 15.33
N GLY A 224 -14.06 -13.01 16.15
CA GLY A 224 -13.10 -13.98 16.71
C GLY A 224 -12.18 -13.43 17.81
N LEU A 225 -12.33 -12.19 18.24
CA LEU A 225 -11.59 -11.66 19.39
C LEU A 225 -12.28 -11.98 20.72
N PRO A 226 -11.52 -12.09 21.84
CA PRO A 226 -12.10 -12.23 23.16
C PRO A 226 -13.06 -11.10 23.51
N MET A 227 -14.19 -11.43 24.17
CA MET A 227 -15.23 -10.45 24.53
C MET A 227 -14.71 -9.27 25.36
N SER A 228 -13.68 -9.46 26.17
CA SER A 228 -13.05 -8.37 26.93
C SER A 228 -12.41 -7.30 26.01
N ILE A 229 -11.84 -7.72 24.88
CA ILE A 229 -11.26 -6.81 23.88
C ILE A 229 -12.39 -6.13 23.12
N VAL A 230 -13.41 -6.87 22.71
CA VAL A 230 -14.60 -6.34 22.01
C VAL A 230 -15.27 -5.25 22.84
N ALA A 231 -15.56 -5.51 24.12
CA ALA A 231 -16.19 -4.55 25.01
C ALA A 231 -15.40 -3.26 25.17
N LYS A 232 -14.07 -3.36 25.30
CA LYS A 232 -13.20 -2.19 25.40
C LYS A 232 -13.29 -1.33 24.12
N TYR A 233 -13.19 -1.93 22.94
CA TYR A 233 -13.25 -1.18 21.68
C TYR A 233 -14.61 -0.53 21.44
N LEU A 234 -15.71 -1.21 21.74
CA LEU A 234 -17.05 -0.64 21.62
C LEU A 234 -17.24 0.55 22.58
N HIS A 235 -16.72 0.44 23.81
CA HIS A 235 -16.72 1.54 24.77
C HIS A 235 -15.93 2.75 24.25
N ASP A 236 -14.71 2.53 23.73
CA ASP A 236 -13.86 3.60 23.22
C ASP A 236 -14.48 4.28 21.97
N LEU A 237 -15.13 3.54 21.09
CA LEU A 237 -15.89 4.06 19.97
C LEU A 237 -17.05 4.96 20.41
N LYS A 238 -17.84 4.50 21.38
CA LYS A 238 -18.95 5.28 21.92
C LYS A 238 -18.46 6.60 22.50
N LYS A 239 -17.39 6.58 23.28
CA LYS A 239 -16.77 7.77 23.85
C LYS A 239 -16.31 8.76 22.77
N LYS A 240 -15.62 8.27 21.71
CA LYS A 240 -15.20 9.13 20.59
C LYS A 240 -16.38 9.77 19.86
N LYS A 241 -17.48 9.03 19.65
CA LYS A 241 -18.70 9.56 19.03
C LYS A 241 -19.30 10.67 19.88
N GLU A 242 -19.43 10.47 21.19
CA GLU A 242 -19.93 11.47 22.12
C GLU A 242 -19.06 12.76 22.15
N GLU A 243 -17.72 12.63 22.06
CA GLU A 243 -16.81 13.76 21.97
C GLU A 243 -16.95 14.53 20.65
N GLN A 244 -17.17 13.83 19.53
CA GLN A 244 -17.40 14.45 18.23
C GLN A 244 -18.73 15.20 18.19
N ASP A 245 -19.80 14.62 18.74
CA ASP A 245 -21.11 15.24 18.81
C ASP A 245 -21.06 16.50 19.68
N LYS A 246 -20.36 16.49 20.80
CA LYS A 246 -20.13 17.68 21.64
C LYS A 246 -19.35 18.78 20.91
N LYS A 247 -18.34 18.42 20.10
CA LYS A 247 -17.59 19.39 19.28
C LYS A 247 -18.42 19.95 18.12
N GLY A 248 -19.24 19.12 17.50
CA GLY A 248 -20.16 19.53 16.42
C GLY A 248 -21.24 20.50 16.91
N THR A 249 -21.82 20.26 18.09
CA THR A 249 -22.79 21.15 18.73
C THR A 249 -22.20 22.50 19.11
N LYS A 250 -20.95 22.52 19.66
CA LYS A 250 -20.24 23.76 19.95
C LYS A 250 -19.92 24.58 18.69
N LYS A 251 -19.65 23.93 17.56
CA LYS A 251 -19.35 24.63 16.30
C LYS A 251 -20.61 25.23 15.67
N LYS A 252 -21.75 24.53 15.76
CA LYS A 252 -23.07 25.05 15.32
C LYS A 252 -23.55 26.21 16.21
N SER A 253 -23.38 26.12 17.51
CA SER A 253 -23.71 27.19 18.45
C SER A 253 -22.88 28.46 18.18
N LYS A 254 -21.57 28.37 18.01
CA LYS A 254 -20.71 29.54 17.68
C LYS A 254 -21.07 30.17 16.34
N SER A 255 -21.42 29.38 15.33
CA SER A 255 -21.85 29.88 14.02
C SER A 255 -23.24 30.56 14.07
N PHE A 256 -24.15 30.07 14.92
CA PHE A 256 -25.46 30.65 15.14
C PHE A 256 -25.34 32.04 15.84
N TRP A 257 -24.57 32.13 16.89
CA TRP A 257 -24.38 33.39 17.61
C TRP A 257 -23.65 34.46 16.78
N ARG A 258 -22.70 34.05 15.92
CA ARG A 258 -22.01 35.00 15.01
C ARG A 258 -22.93 35.58 13.93
N LYS A 259 -23.95 34.85 13.49
CA LYS A 259 -24.95 35.33 12.54
C LYS A 259 -26.05 36.22 13.16
N LEU A 260 -26.12 36.30 14.49
CA LEU A 260 -27.12 37.10 15.19
C LEU A 260 -26.58 38.45 15.61
N PHE A 261 -25.25 38.65 15.57
CA PHE A 261 -24.58 39.89 16.05
C PHE A 261 -23.70 40.57 14.99
N ASP A 262 -23.63 40.04 13.74
CA ASP A 262 -23.16 40.70 12.52
C ASP A 262 -24.39 41.19 11.72
#